data_837f881eae27aec81420599ea3602de5
#
_entry.id   837f881eae27aec81420599ea3602de5
#
_cell.length_a   1.000
_cell.length_b   1.000
_cell.length_c   1.000
_cell.angle_alpha   90.00
_cell.angle_beta   90.00
_cell.angle_gamma   90.00
#
_symmetry.space_group_name_H-M   'P 1'
#
loop_
_entity.id
_entity.type
_entity.pdbx_description
1 polymer ?
#
loop_
_entity_poly.entity_id
_entity_poly.type
_entity_poly.pdbx_seq_one_letter_code
_entity_poly.pdbx_strand_id
1 'polypeptide(L)'
;LPTEAQWEYAARGGLVAAKYPWGDDEVDAGGWRANIWQGAFPDRNTLEDGFLTTAPVRSYEPNGYGLWQTVGNVWEWCADWFSPRYYAQSPRENPPGPGIGTGRVMRGGSYLCHISYCNRYRNSARTSNTPDSSMGNTGFRTVSSPFETGDLRSSHSR
;
A
#
# COMPACT_ATOMS: atom_id res chain seq x y z
N LEU A 1 -2.31 2.01 -12.01
CA LEU A 1 -2.21 1.43 -10.64
C LEU A 1 -1.29 0.22 -10.67
N PRO A 2 -0.56 -0.08 -9.59
CA PRO A 2 0.15 -1.34 -9.45
C PRO A 2 -0.83 -2.50 -9.34
N THR A 3 -0.42 -3.70 -9.73
CA THR A 3 -1.10 -4.91 -9.27
C THR A 3 -0.88 -5.07 -7.77
N GLU A 4 -1.71 -5.86 -7.10
CA GLU A 4 -1.56 -6.13 -5.67
C GLU A 4 -0.18 -6.73 -5.35
N ALA A 5 0.30 -7.66 -6.18
CA ALA A 5 1.61 -8.27 -6.01
C ALA A 5 2.76 -7.26 -6.18
N GLN A 6 2.67 -6.37 -7.17
CA GLN A 6 3.64 -5.28 -7.36
C GLN A 6 3.63 -4.33 -6.16
N TRP A 7 2.43 -3.99 -5.65
CA TRP A 7 2.29 -3.14 -4.47
C TRP A 7 2.98 -3.77 -3.25
N GLU A 8 2.69 -5.04 -2.95
CA GLU A 8 3.28 -5.72 -1.79
C GLU A 8 4.80 -5.89 -1.93
N TYR A 9 5.29 -6.25 -3.11
CA TYR A 9 6.71 -6.32 -3.38
C TYR A 9 7.41 -4.98 -3.12
N ALA A 10 6.84 -3.90 -3.63
CA ALA A 10 7.36 -2.54 -3.44
C ALA A 10 7.28 -2.10 -1.96
N ALA A 11 6.16 -2.38 -1.27
CA ALA A 11 5.97 -2.05 0.13
C ALA A 11 6.96 -2.76 1.06
N ARG A 12 7.35 -3.99 0.74
CA ARG A 12 8.33 -4.75 1.54
C ARG A 12 9.74 -4.16 1.49
N GLY A 13 10.08 -3.35 0.50
CA GLY A 13 11.38 -2.68 0.42
C GLY A 13 12.58 -3.62 0.45
N GLY A 14 12.45 -4.86 -0.06
CA GLY A 14 13.49 -5.90 -0.05
C GLY A 14 13.46 -6.84 1.15
N LEU A 15 12.61 -6.60 2.15
CA LEU A 15 12.50 -7.48 3.33
C LEU A 15 11.67 -8.74 3.01
N VAL A 16 12.17 -9.90 3.43
CA VAL A 16 11.52 -11.20 3.26
C VAL A 16 10.68 -11.51 4.50
N ALA A 17 9.40 -11.82 4.29
CA ALA A 17 8.42 -12.21 5.31
C ALA A 17 8.18 -11.20 6.46
N ALA A 18 8.77 -10.01 6.41
CA ALA A 18 8.63 -9.01 7.44
C ALA A 18 7.17 -8.51 7.59
N LYS A 19 6.76 -8.24 8.82
CA LYS A 19 5.44 -7.77 9.19
C LYS A 19 5.15 -6.39 8.60
N TYR A 20 6.12 -5.47 8.67
CA TYR A 20 6.02 -4.09 8.23
C TYR A 20 7.12 -3.71 7.22
N PRO A 21 7.04 -2.55 6.56
CA PRO A 21 8.07 -2.06 5.64
C PRO A 21 9.45 -1.84 6.27
N TRP A 22 9.52 -1.73 7.59
CA TRP A 22 10.75 -1.53 8.38
C TRP A 22 11.22 -2.79 9.14
N GLY A 23 10.49 -3.90 9.07
CA GLY A 23 10.79 -5.14 9.78
C GLY A 23 9.65 -5.62 10.67
N ASP A 24 9.98 -6.22 11.81
CA ASP A 24 9.00 -6.84 12.71
C ASP A 24 8.74 -6.04 14.01
N ASP A 25 9.53 -4.98 14.25
CA ASP A 25 9.31 -4.09 15.39
C ASP A 25 7.93 -3.44 15.33
N GLU A 26 7.30 -3.26 16.48
CA GLU A 26 6.00 -2.58 16.55
C GLU A 26 6.10 -1.13 16.05
N VAL A 27 4.97 -0.59 15.59
CA VAL A 27 4.88 0.69 14.88
C VAL A 27 5.35 1.90 15.69
N ASP A 28 5.30 1.80 17.02
CA ASP A 28 5.72 2.82 17.99
C ASP A 28 7.10 2.54 18.63
N ALA A 29 7.76 1.45 18.25
CA ALA A 29 9.06 1.08 18.79
C ALA A 29 10.14 2.11 18.44
N GLY A 30 10.54 2.92 19.43
CA GLY A 30 11.53 3.99 19.24
C GLY A 30 11.00 5.25 18.56
N GLY A 31 9.68 5.40 18.46
CA GLY A 31 8.96 6.49 17.81
C GLY A 31 8.01 6.00 16.72
N TRP A 32 7.00 6.79 16.41
CA TRP A 32 5.98 6.42 15.40
C TRP A 32 6.61 6.29 14.00
N ARG A 33 6.29 5.19 13.32
CA ARG A 33 6.84 4.84 12.00
C ARG A 33 5.80 4.92 10.87
N ALA A 34 4.53 5.14 11.23
CA ALA A 34 3.44 5.28 10.28
C ALA A 34 2.33 6.13 10.89
N ASN A 35 1.61 6.87 10.04
CA ASN A 35 0.41 7.61 10.45
C ASN A 35 -0.76 6.64 10.57
N ILE A 36 -1.09 6.26 11.81
CA ILE A 36 -2.21 5.40 12.19
C ILE A 36 -2.90 5.99 13.43
N TRP A 37 -4.04 5.43 13.81
CA TRP A 37 -4.72 5.83 15.04
C TRP A 37 -3.94 5.43 16.29
N GLN A 38 -3.86 6.36 17.26
CA GLN A 38 -3.25 6.14 18.58
C GLN A 38 -4.28 6.34 19.69
N GLY A 39 -4.11 5.61 20.81
CA GLY A 39 -5.02 5.67 21.96
C GLY A 39 -6.23 4.77 21.80
N ALA A 40 -7.39 5.18 22.33
CA ALA A 40 -8.61 4.36 22.39
C ALA A 40 -9.46 4.55 21.12
N PHE A 41 -9.47 3.57 20.23
CA PHE A 41 -10.30 3.62 19.02
C PHE A 41 -11.75 3.21 19.33
N PRO A 42 -12.77 3.93 18.83
CA PRO A 42 -12.73 5.17 18.03
C PRO A 42 -12.85 6.46 18.85
N ASP A 43 -12.82 6.38 20.17
CA ASP A 43 -13.28 7.44 21.07
C ASP A 43 -12.24 8.55 21.25
N ARG A 44 -10.95 8.20 21.26
CA ARG A 44 -9.88 9.15 21.54
C ARG A 44 -8.62 8.84 20.74
N ASN A 45 -8.25 9.73 19.82
CA ASN A 45 -6.93 9.75 19.22
C ASN A 45 -6.00 10.62 20.06
N THR A 46 -4.87 10.08 20.52
CA THR A 46 -3.88 10.81 21.33
C THR A 46 -2.92 11.65 20.51
N LEU A 47 -2.91 11.48 19.18
CA LEU A 47 -2.09 12.24 18.23
C LEU A 47 -0.59 12.18 18.52
N GLU A 48 -0.11 11.06 19.01
CA GLU A 48 1.30 10.87 19.36
C GLU A 48 2.21 10.87 18.12
N ASP A 49 1.66 10.54 16.95
CA ASP A 49 2.34 10.66 15.66
C ASP A 49 2.32 12.09 15.07
N GLY A 50 1.58 13.01 15.71
CA GLY A 50 1.48 14.42 15.33
C GLY A 50 0.39 14.74 14.29
N PHE A 51 -0.41 13.76 13.84
CA PHE A 51 -1.39 13.96 12.76
C PHE A 51 -2.79 13.48 13.14
N LEU A 52 -3.80 14.34 12.95
CA LEU A 52 -5.20 13.99 13.14
C LEU A 52 -5.77 13.24 11.91
N THR A 53 -5.31 13.60 10.73
CA THR A 53 -5.74 13.06 9.45
C THR A 53 -4.52 12.64 8.63
N THR A 54 -4.45 12.99 7.36
CA THR A 54 -3.30 12.65 6.51
C THR A 54 -2.04 13.42 6.91
N ALA A 55 -0.91 12.74 6.86
CA ALA A 55 0.43 13.31 7.04
C ALA A 55 1.07 13.65 5.67
N PRO A 56 1.97 14.64 5.62
CA PRO A 56 2.82 14.86 4.44
C PRO A 56 3.57 13.59 4.05
N VAL A 57 3.77 13.38 2.74
CA VAL A 57 4.32 12.10 2.22
C VAL A 57 5.64 11.68 2.86
N ARG A 58 6.50 12.64 3.23
CA ARG A 58 7.83 12.38 3.79
C ARG A 58 7.92 12.53 5.30
N SER A 59 6.82 12.35 6.04
CA SER A 59 6.80 12.49 7.50
C SER A 59 7.50 11.36 8.24
N TYR A 60 7.76 10.24 7.59
CA TYR A 60 8.42 9.06 8.17
C TYR A 60 9.57 8.60 7.28
N GLU A 61 10.38 7.64 7.77
CA GLU A 61 11.46 7.07 6.99
C GLU A 61 10.94 6.23 5.81
N PRO A 62 11.59 6.28 4.64
CA PRO A 62 11.25 5.44 3.51
C PRO A 62 11.64 3.97 3.78
N ASN A 63 11.01 3.05 3.04
CA ASN A 63 11.45 1.65 3.06
C ASN A 63 12.75 1.45 2.26
N GLY A 64 13.28 0.22 2.22
CA GLY A 64 14.54 -0.10 1.56
C GLY A 64 14.58 0.16 0.04
N TYR A 65 13.43 0.42 -0.59
CA TYR A 65 13.32 0.86 -1.99
C TYR A 65 13.08 2.36 -2.14
N GLY A 66 13.18 3.14 -1.06
CA GLY A 66 12.98 4.58 -1.08
C GLY A 66 11.51 5.01 -1.20
N LEU A 67 10.56 4.16 -0.85
CA LEU A 67 9.14 4.47 -0.89
C LEU A 67 8.63 4.89 0.49
N TRP A 68 7.97 6.05 0.54
CA TRP A 68 7.35 6.58 1.75
C TRP A 68 5.94 6.06 1.95
N GLN A 69 5.56 5.89 3.22
CA GLN A 69 4.19 5.67 3.69
C GLN A 69 3.42 4.61 2.86
N THR A 70 4.07 3.48 2.62
CA THR A 70 3.40 2.32 2.01
C THR A 70 2.40 1.67 2.96
N VAL A 71 2.45 2.01 4.26
CA VAL A 71 1.47 1.62 5.27
C VAL A 71 1.06 2.83 6.12
N GLY A 72 -0.16 2.84 6.63
CA GLY A 72 -0.77 4.00 7.29
C GLY A 72 -1.16 5.10 6.31
N ASN A 73 -1.41 6.29 6.78
CA ASN A 73 -1.82 7.48 6.06
C ASN A 73 -3.14 7.29 5.29
N VAL A 74 -3.10 6.72 4.09
CA VAL A 74 -4.30 6.43 3.29
C VAL A 74 -4.26 5.01 2.73
N TRP A 75 -5.42 4.39 2.60
CA TRP A 75 -5.59 3.18 1.82
C TRP A 75 -5.17 3.41 0.38
N GLU A 76 -4.52 2.44 -0.24
CA GLU A 76 -4.07 2.55 -1.62
C GLU A 76 -4.75 1.52 -2.52
N TRP A 77 -5.39 2.01 -3.59
CA TRP A 77 -5.99 1.19 -4.61
C TRP A 77 -4.95 0.43 -5.43
N CYS A 78 -5.24 -0.86 -5.67
CA CYS A 78 -4.54 -1.69 -6.64
C CYS A 78 -5.42 -1.98 -7.86
N ALA A 79 -4.78 -2.44 -8.95
CA ALA A 79 -5.47 -2.75 -10.19
C ALA A 79 -6.35 -4.02 -10.12
N ASP A 80 -6.07 -4.90 -9.17
CA ASP A 80 -6.68 -6.22 -9.07
C ASP A 80 -8.12 -6.18 -8.58
N TRP A 81 -8.95 -7.07 -9.08
CA TRP A 81 -10.14 -7.49 -8.38
C TRP A 81 -9.77 -8.30 -7.14
N PHE A 82 -10.53 -8.15 -6.08
CA PHE A 82 -10.28 -8.89 -4.84
C PHE A 82 -10.83 -10.30 -4.90
N SER A 83 -10.01 -11.27 -4.51
CA SER A 83 -10.45 -12.63 -4.17
C SER A 83 -9.60 -13.14 -3.00
N PRO A 84 -10.23 -13.67 -1.94
CA PRO A 84 -9.50 -14.17 -0.77
C PRO A 84 -8.65 -15.40 -1.07
N ARG A 85 -8.96 -16.14 -2.15
CA ARG A 85 -8.29 -17.40 -2.53
C ARG A 85 -7.40 -17.29 -3.76
N TYR A 86 -7.26 -16.11 -4.36
CA TYR A 86 -6.55 -15.95 -5.63
C TYR A 86 -5.13 -16.52 -5.59
N TYR A 87 -4.34 -16.19 -4.57
CA TYR A 87 -2.94 -16.58 -4.50
C TYR A 87 -2.70 -18.08 -4.29
N ALA A 88 -3.71 -18.85 -3.90
CA ALA A 88 -3.61 -20.33 -3.84
C ALA A 88 -3.41 -20.98 -5.22
N GLN A 89 -3.79 -20.27 -6.30
CA GLN A 89 -3.75 -20.78 -7.67
C GLN A 89 -3.27 -19.74 -8.70
N SER A 90 -2.67 -18.63 -8.24
CA SER A 90 -2.14 -17.60 -9.13
C SER A 90 -0.84 -18.06 -9.80
N PRO A 91 -0.49 -17.51 -10.98
CA PRO A 91 0.86 -17.66 -11.49
C PRO A 91 1.87 -17.09 -10.49
N ARG A 92 3.08 -17.66 -10.47
CA ARG A 92 4.17 -17.18 -9.60
C ARG A 92 4.77 -15.87 -10.07
N GLU A 93 4.77 -15.65 -11.37
CA GLU A 93 5.35 -14.48 -12.00
C GLU A 93 4.25 -13.51 -12.42
N ASN A 94 4.40 -12.24 -12.04
CA ASN A 94 3.52 -11.14 -12.42
C ASN A 94 2.02 -11.47 -12.33
N PRO A 95 1.50 -11.96 -11.19
CA PRO A 95 0.10 -12.32 -11.07
C PRO A 95 -0.80 -11.10 -11.34
N PRO A 96 -1.71 -11.18 -12.33
CA PRO A 96 -2.52 -10.03 -12.76
C PRO A 96 -3.74 -9.78 -11.89
N GLY A 97 -4.02 -10.65 -10.91
CA GLY A 97 -5.26 -10.67 -10.17
C GLY A 97 -6.39 -11.44 -10.90
N PRO A 98 -7.54 -11.66 -10.24
CA PRO A 98 -8.73 -12.25 -10.86
C PRO A 98 -9.24 -11.39 -12.03
N GLY A 99 -9.79 -12.04 -13.06
CA GLY A 99 -10.36 -11.34 -14.22
C GLY A 99 -11.66 -10.59 -13.92
N ILE A 100 -12.38 -11.00 -12.87
CA ILE A 100 -13.67 -10.40 -12.44
C ILE A 100 -13.73 -10.34 -10.91
N GLY A 101 -14.54 -9.43 -10.38
CA GLY A 101 -14.82 -9.28 -8.95
C GLY A 101 -15.80 -8.15 -8.69
N THR A 102 -16.19 -8.01 -7.43
CA THR A 102 -17.11 -6.94 -6.97
C THR A 102 -16.37 -5.79 -6.29
N GLY A 103 -15.17 -6.03 -5.79
CA GLY A 103 -14.33 -5.01 -5.15
C GLY A 103 -12.93 -5.01 -5.71
N ARG A 104 -12.34 -3.83 -5.79
CA ARG A 104 -10.91 -3.66 -6.10
C ARG A 104 -10.10 -3.78 -4.82
N VAL A 105 -8.90 -4.32 -4.95
CA VAL A 105 -7.97 -4.46 -3.82
C VAL A 105 -7.55 -3.09 -3.30
N MET A 106 -7.49 -2.98 -1.97
CA MET A 106 -6.90 -1.86 -1.24
C MET A 106 -5.86 -2.38 -0.26
N ARG A 107 -4.77 -1.66 -0.12
CA ARG A 107 -3.62 -2.06 0.69
C ARG A 107 -3.16 -0.91 1.62
N GLY A 108 -2.33 -1.27 2.61
CA GLY A 108 -1.58 -0.35 3.44
C GLY A 108 -2.26 0.17 4.70
N GLY A 109 -3.58 0.11 4.80
CA GLY A 109 -4.29 0.76 5.92
C GLY A 109 -4.31 2.28 5.81
N SER A 110 -4.76 2.97 6.84
CA SER A 110 -4.86 4.43 6.86
C SER A 110 -4.67 4.99 8.27
N TYR A 111 -4.69 6.32 8.40
CA TYR A 111 -4.65 7.02 9.69
C TYR A 111 -5.81 6.65 10.64
N LEU A 112 -6.87 6.01 10.14
CA LEU A 112 -7.96 5.48 10.95
C LEU A 112 -7.75 4.03 11.40
N CYS A 113 -6.65 3.40 11.03
CA CYS A 113 -6.37 2.02 11.43
C CYS A 113 -5.72 1.96 12.81
N HIS A 114 -6.26 1.09 13.67
CA HIS A 114 -5.74 0.79 14.99
C HIS A 114 -5.63 -0.72 15.20
N ILE A 115 -4.71 -1.18 16.02
CA ILE A 115 -4.46 -2.61 16.24
C ILE A 115 -5.70 -3.38 16.72
N SER A 116 -6.57 -2.72 17.50
CA SER A 116 -7.80 -3.34 18.02
C SER A 116 -8.92 -3.48 17.00
N TYR A 117 -8.87 -2.73 15.90
CA TYR A 117 -9.96 -2.67 14.91
C TYR A 117 -9.51 -3.03 13.50
N CYS A 118 -8.46 -2.38 13.02
CA CYS A 118 -8.00 -2.47 11.63
C CYS A 118 -6.48 -2.68 11.58
N ASN A 119 -5.97 -3.83 12.00
CA ASN A 119 -4.54 -4.13 11.91
C ASN A 119 -4.14 -4.46 10.46
N ARG A 120 -4.44 -3.54 9.50
CA ARG A 120 -4.18 -3.72 8.07
C ARG A 120 -3.05 -2.86 7.51
N TYR A 121 -2.29 -2.19 8.38
CA TYR A 121 -1.03 -1.52 8.06
C TYR A 121 0.18 -2.48 8.07
N ARG A 122 -0.06 -3.79 7.88
CA ARG A 122 0.97 -4.83 7.68
C ARG A 122 1.15 -5.12 6.19
N ASN A 123 2.37 -5.47 5.78
CA ASN A 123 2.71 -5.77 4.39
C ASN A 123 1.76 -6.78 3.72
N SER A 124 1.37 -7.84 4.43
CA SER A 124 0.53 -8.93 3.89
C SER A 124 -0.97 -8.69 4.04
N ALA A 125 -1.40 -7.61 4.72
CA ALA A 125 -2.81 -7.38 4.97
C ALA A 125 -3.55 -6.91 3.72
N ARG A 126 -4.72 -7.49 3.48
CA ARG A 126 -5.53 -7.29 2.28
C ARG A 126 -6.93 -6.83 2.64
N THR A 127 -7.51 -5.96 1.82
CA THR A 127 -8.93 -5.60 1.86
C THR A 127 -9.41 -5.20 0.47
N SER A 128 -10.68 -4.87 0.36
CA SER A 128 -11.26 -4.37 -0.89
C SER A 128 -12.41 -3.41 -0.62
N ASN A 129 -12.74 -2.63 -1.62
CA ASN A 129 -13.97 -1.84 -1.66
C ASN A 129 -14.52 -1.79 -3.09
N THR A 130 -15.77 -1.35 -3.25
CA THR A 130 -16.36 -1.19 -4.59
C THR A 130 -15.64 -0.09 -5.35
N PRO A 131 -15.50 -0.21 -6.70
CA PRO A 131 -14.66 0.72 -7.49
C PRO A 131 -15.15 2.17 -7.48
N ASP A 132 -16.41 2.39 -7.17
CA ASP A 132 -17.07 3.69 -7.07
C ASP A 132 -16.99 4.33 -5.68
N SER A 133 -16.34 3.65 -4.72
CA SER A 133 -16.16 4.18 -3.37
C SER A 133 -15.10 5.28 -3.33
N SER A 134 -15.40 6.36 -2.61
CA SER A 134 -14.43 7.39 -2.27
C SER A 134 -14.51 7.75 -0.80
N MET A 135 -13.35 7.97 -0.18
CA MET A 135 -13.24 8.30 1.25
C MET A 135 -12.01 9.21 1.45
N GLY A 136 -12.06 10.06 2.50
CA GLY A 136 -10.95 10.96 2.82
C GLY A 136 -9.64 10.27 3.24
N ASN A 137 -9.69 8.98 3.50
CA ASN A 137 -8.54 8.15 3.87
C ASN A 137 -8.16 7.13 2.78
N THR A 138 -8.49 7.43 1.52
CA THR A 138 -8.20 6.56 0.35
C THR A 138 -7.45 7.34 -0.70
N GLY A 139 -6.44 6.72 -1.28
CA GLY A 139 -5.60 7.26 -2.34
C GLY A 139 -5.03 6.17 -3.24
N PHE A 140 -3.96 6.46 -3.93
CA PHE A 140 -3.27 5.51 -4.81
C PHE A 140 -1.83 5.96 -5.06
N ARG A 141 -1.01 5.01 -5.53
CA ARG A 141 0.29 5.30 -6.15
C ARG A 141 0.32 4.77 -7.57
N THR A 142 1.19 5.35 -8.39
CA THR A 142 1.37 4.93 -9.77
C THR A 142 2.61 4.06 -9.92
N VAL A 143 2.60 3.22 -10.94
CA VAL A 143 3.78 2.52 -11.47
C VAL A 143 3.91 2.86 -12.94
N SER A 144 5.13 2.92 -13.45
CA SER A 144 5.43 2.99 -14.87
C SER A 144 6.32 1.82 -15.24
N SER A 145 6.06 1.20 -16.40
CA SER A 145 7.05 0.34 -17.03
C SER A 145 8.20 1.20 -17.53
N PRO A 146 9.47 0.75 -17.46
CA PRO A 146 10.52 1.41 -18.19
C PRO A 146 10.07 1.50 -19.66
N PHE A 147 10.16 2.70 -20.25
CA PHE A 147 9.90 2.82 -21.68
C PHE A 147 10.86 1.86 -22.39
N GLU A 148 10.32 0.92 -23.16
CA GLU A 148 11.09 0.32 -24.22
C GLU A 148 11.49 1.47 -25.13
N THR A 149 12.79 1.81 -25.14
CA THR A 149 13.36 2.73 -26.12
C THR A 149 13.41 1.99 -27.44
N GLY A 150 12.23 1.70 -27.98
CA GLY A 150 12.00 1.17 -29.32
C GLY A 150 12.17 2.30 -30.30
N ASP A 151 13.29 2.28 -31.00
CA ASP A 151 13.54 2.86 -32.33
C ASP A 151 12.80 4.14 -32.72
N LEU A 152 13.30 5.27 -32.23
CA LEU A 152 13.21 6.52 -32.99
C LEU A 152 14.41 6.69 -33.95
N ARG A 153 14.88 5.62 -34.59
CA ARG A 153 15.85 5.68 -35.70
C ARG A 153 15.21 5.07 -36.93
N SER A 154 14.61 5.90 -37.74
CA SER A 154 14.66 5.86 -39.21
C SER A 154 13.39 6.45 -39.83
N SER A 155 13.35 7.75 -40.04
CA SER A 155 12.68 8.31 -41.22
C SER A 155 13.20 9.72 -41.50
N HIS A 156 14.50 9.81 -41.75
CA HIS A 156 15.06 10.93 -42.51
C HIS A 156 16.02 10.36 -43.54
N SER A 157 15.47 9.95 -44.65
CA SER A 157 16.22 9.89 -45.93
C SER A 157 15.20 9.85 -47.07
N ARG A 158 14.98 10.94 -47.66
CA ARG A 158 14.88 11.45 -49.03
C ARG A 158 13.72 12.41 -49.26
#